data_9a0f43dbba02fd824f7bb266de7c067e
#
_entry.id   9a0f43dbba02fd824f7bb266de7c067e
#
_cell.length_a   1.000
_cell.length_b   1.000
_cell.length_c   1.000
_cell.angle_alpha   90.00
_cell.angle_beta   90.00
_cell.angle_gamma   90.00
#
_symmetry.space_group_name_H-M   'P 1'
#
loop_
_entity.id
_entity.type
_entity.pdbx_description
1 polymer ?
#
loop_
_entity_poly.entity_id
_entity_poly.type
_entity_poly.pdbx_seq_one_letter_code
_entity_poly.pdbx_strand_id
1 'polypeptide(L)'
;MGLSRTIQTGLVLMLLQCTQVALAMPFLNESLTYTAVYQGVFSAQQPVAIADVTWNTSGVRLGETAEPAVETRMTVSSEAYQFVETLYPFRLVYRSLALPDPLRSIAYEKYDSTERHGRDLTWLDEESGVVLRYREGHESKRTAPSQLPVTLRNWGSQKQEYRYYAKARHRALPGMVDRMALLQRIRGEELSVGASYKVPATDGKYRYLYKVGVVTGEALVVAGREFNALKVEFDGYRINDGKKHQNHQPLLVWLDNTPRRTPLRFEYQSVLGRFVIELQSLDALPARKPAGADPGFVSTDAKPAGSPGNR
;
A
#
# COMPACT_ATOMS: atom_id res chain seq x y z
N MET A 1 55.15 21.28 20.67
CA MET A 1 53.94 20.71 21.39
C MET A 1 52.66 21.38 20.86
N GLY A 2 52.24 21.05 19.65
CA GLY A 2 51.10 21.72 19.01
C GLY A 2 50.23 20.85 18.08
N LEU A 3 50.57 19.57 17.86
CA LEU A 3 49.90 18.73 16.87
C LEU A 3 48.83 17.78 17.43
N SER A 4 48.69 17.68 18.75
CA SER A 4 47.75 16.67 19.36
C SER A 4 46.31 17.16 19.54
N ARG A 5 46.03 18.45 19.49
CA ARG A 5 44.67 18.97 19.73
C ARG A 5 43.78 19.07 18.50
N THR A 6 44.38 19.16 17.32
CA THR A 6 43.62 19.29 16.06
C THR A 6 43.04 17.95 15.59
N ILE A 7 43.67 16.84 15.95
CA ILE A 7 43.21 15.48 15.55
C ILE A 7 41.99 15.01 16.38
N GLN A 8 41.92 15.42 17.67
CA GLN A 8 40.78 15.05 18.51
C GLN A 8 39.50 15.79 18.15
N THR A 9 39.59 17.03 17.67
CA THR A 9 38.40 17.80 17.24
C THR A 9 37.81 17.26 15.94
N GLY A 10 38.65 16.78 15.02
CA GLY A 10 38.21 16.17 13.76
C GLY A 10 37.50 14.83 13.95
N LEU A 11 37.95 14.03 14.93
CA LEU A 11 37.34 12.70 15.19
C LEU A 11 35.97 12.84 15.89
N VAL A 12 35.78 13.81 16.74
CA VAL A 12 34.50 14.07 17.41
C VAL A 12 33.46 14.62 16.41
N LEU A 13 33.87 15.48 15.45
CA LEU A 13 32.97 15.95 14.40
C LEU A 13 32.56 14.83 13.42
N MET A 14 33.47 13.89 13.14
CA MET A 14 33.17 12.74 12.27
C MET A 14 32.25 11.73 12.94
N LEU A 15 32.33 11.56 14.26
CA LEU A 15 31.42 10.69 15.03
C LEU A 15 30.02 11.33 15.22
N LEU A 16 29.90 12.64 15.17
CA LEU A 16 28.58 13.33 15.23
C LEU A 16 27.84 13.28 13.89
N GLN A 17 28.52 13.04 12.77
CA GLN A 17 27.85 12.90 11.46
C GLN A 17 27.32 11.49 11.18
N CYS A 18 27.79 10.48 11.92
CA CYS A 18 27.31 9.10 11.77
C CYS A 18 26.02 8.78 12.55
N THR A 19 25.44 9.71 13.27
CA THR A 19 24.18 9.50 14.02
C THR A 19 22.97 10.18 13.37
N GLN A 20 22.98 10.46 12.09
CA GLN A 20 21.74 10.44 11.33
C GLN A 20 21.31 8.98 11.17
N VAL A 21 20.97 8.35 12.30
CA VAL A 21 20.18 7.15 12.32
C VAL A 21 18.95 7.48 11.48
N ALA A 22 18.87 6.85 10.31
CA ALA A 22 17.65 6.81 9.54
C ALA A 22 16.54 6.63 10.56
N LEU A 23 15.62 7.59 10.66
CA LEU A 23 14.41 7.45 11.45
C LEU A 23 13.70 6.24 10.87
N ALA A 24 14.02 5.07 11.41
CA ALA A 24 13.45 3.81 10.99
C ALA A 24 11.95 4.03 11.05
N MET A 25 11.27 3.84 9.94
CA MET A 25 9.82 3.97 9.89
C MET A 25 9.26 3.09 11.01
N PRO A 26 8.62 3.64 12.05
CA PRO A 26 8.30 2.91 13.28
C PRO A 26 7.22 1.83 13.08
N PHE A 27 6.68 1.75 11.86
CA PHE A 27 5.64 0.80 11.45
C PHE A 27 6.16 -0.35 10.57
N LEU A 28 7.48 -0.47 10.35
CA LEU A 28 8.03 -1.62 9.61
C LEU A 28 7.80 -2.93 10.38
N ASN A 29 7.48 -3.98 9.63
CA ASN A 29 7.11 -5.31 10.14
C ASN A 29 5.82 -5.30 10.99
N GLU A 30 4.90 -4.40 10.69
CA GLU A 30 3.57 -4.34 11.27
C GLU A 30 2.60 -5.21 10.47
N SER A 31 1.72 -5.92 11.17
CA SER A 31 0.61 -6.67 10.57
C SER A 31 -0.67 -6.35 11.34
N LEU A 32 -1.68 -5.85 10.64
CA LEU A 32 -2.93 -5.37 11.23
C LEU A 32 -4.12 -5.99 10.51
N THR A 33 -5.13 -6.39 11.29
CA THR A 33 -6.39 -6.93 10.77
C THR A 33 -7.53 -6.01 11.15
N TYR A 34 -8.38 -5.71 10.19
CA TYR A 34 -9.53 -4.81 10.34
C TYR A 34 -10.82 -5.52 9.94
N THR A 35 -11.93 -5.10 10.59
CA THR A 35 -13.28 -5.43 10.12
C THR A 35 -13.89 -4.21 9.46
N ALA A 36 -14.43 -4.37 8.27
CA ALA A 36 -15.24 -3.37 7.60
C ALA A 36 -16.71 -3.61 7.89
N VAL A 37 -17.40 -2.57 8.40
CA VAL A 37 -18.82 -2.58 8.69
C VAL A 37 -19.50 -1.56 7.79
N TYR A 38 -20.57 -1.98 7.13
CA TYR A 38 -21.44 -1.10 6.37
C TYR A 38 -22.60 -0.62 7.23
N GLN A 39 -22.88 0.68 7.18
CA GLN A 39 -24.01 1.35 7.82
C GLN A 39 -24.76 2.13 6.76
N GLY A 40 -25.95 1.68 6.38
CA GLY A 40 -26.71 2.34 5.31
C GLY A 40 -28.16 1.91 5.24
N VAL A 41 -28.82 2.29 4.16
CA VAL A 41 -30.27 2.13 3.95
C VAL A 41 -30.74 0.68 4.05
N PHE A 42 -29.84 -0.28 3.72
CA PHE A 42 -30.19 -1.71 3.69
C PHE A 42 -29.83 -2.47 4.96
N SER A 43 -29.09 -1.85 5.89
CA SER A 43 -28.63 -2.53 7.10
C SER A 43 -28.16 -1.52 8.15
N ALA A 44 -28.55 -1.72 9.41
CA ALA A 44 -28.15 -0.84 10.51
C ALA A 44 -26.65 -0.92 10.83
N GLN A 45 -26.07 -2.12 10.83
CA GLN A 45 -24.64 -2.37 11.05
C GLN A 45 -24.30 -3.79 10.55
N GLN A 46 -23.89 -3.90 9.30
CA GLN A 46 -23.56 -5.18 8.71
C GLN A 46 -22.04 -5.32 8.47
N PRO A 47 -21.34 -6.26 9.11
CA PRO A 47 -19.96 -6.55 8.75
C PRO A 47 -19.92 -7.11 7.32
N VAL A 48 -19.00 -6.57 6.51
CA VAL A 48 -18.97 -6.84 5.07
C VAL A 48 -17.62 -7.38 4.60
N ALA A 49 -16.53 -7.10 5.32
CA ALA A 49 -15.20 -7.58 4.94
C ALA A 49 -14.24 -7.66 6.11
N ILE A 50 -13.22 -8.50 5.94
CA ILE A 50 -11.97 -8.46 6.69
C ILE A 50 -10.89 -7.88 5.78
N ALA A 51 -10.08 -6.99 6.32
CA ALA A 51 -8.93 -6.43 5.64
C ALA A 51 -7.66 -6.71 6.46
N ASP A 52 -6.69 -7.41 5.86
CA ASP A 52 -5.38 -7.65 6.44
C ASP A 52 -4.35 -6.75 5.75
N VAL A 53 -3.56 -6.03 6.54
CA VAL A 53 -2.55 -5.09 6.04
C VAL A 53 -1.21 -5.42 6.67
N THR A 54 -0.17 -5.55 5.83
CA THR A 54 1.20 -5.80 6.27
C THR A 54 2.16 -4.79 5.68
N TRP A 55 3.19 -4.44 6.44
CA TRP A 55 4.30 -3.57 6.02
C TRP A 55 5.62 -4.29 6.29
N ASN A 56 6.28 -4.71 5.23
CA ASN A 56 7.51 -5.49 5.33
C ASN A 56 8.65 -4.78 4.59
N THR A 57 9.86 -4.94 5.10
CA THR A 57 11.05 -4.60 4.31
C THR A 57 11.25 -5.62 3.21
N SER A 58 11.52 -5.13 2.01
CA SER A 58 11.83 -5.95 0.84
C SER A 58 13.08 -5.42 0.18
N GLY A 59 14.02 -6.30 -0.18
CA GLY A 59 15.11 -5.95 -1.08
C GLY A 59 14.62 -6.00 -2.52
N VAL A 60 14.50 -4.86 -3.18
CA VAL A 60 14.07 -4.80 -4.58
C VAL A 60 15.23 -4.43 -5.46
N ARG A 61 15.39 -5.13 -6.58
CA ARG A 61 16.32 -4.73 -7.62
C ARG A 61 15.71 -3.60 -8.45
N LEU A 62 16.27 -2.41 -8.27
CA LEU A 62 16.06 -1.27 -9.15
C LEU A 62 17.25 -1.21 -10.11
N GLY A 63 17.05 -1.63 -11.36
CA GLY A 63 18.14 -1.77 -12.30
C GLY A 63 19.12 -2.87 -11.88
N GLU A 64 20.41 -2.53 -11.76
CA GLU A 64 21.48 -3.45 -11.34
C GLU A 64 21.71 -3.48 -9.82
N THR A 65 21.19 -2.49 -9.09
CA THR A 65 21.36 -2.35 -7.65
C THR A 65 20.17 -2.92 -6.88
N ALA A 66 20.46 -3.59 -5.75
CA ALA A 66 19.42 -3.98 -4.79
C ALA A 66 19.27 -2.85 -3.76
N GLU A 67 18.11 -2.21 -3.74
CA GLU A 67 17.80 -1.17 -2.78
C GLU A 67 16.78 -1.68 -1.76
N PRO A 68 16.90 -1.27 -0.47
CA PRO A 68 15.89 -1.58 0.51
C PRO A 68 14.60 -0.83 0.13
N ALA A 69 13.49 -1.55 0.15
CA ALA A 69 12.18 -0.98 -0.11
C ALA A 69 11.18 -1.44 0.94
N VAL A 70 10.09 -0.72 1.07
CA VAL A 70 8.94 -1.09 1.90
C VAL A 70 7.86 -1.64 0.99
N GLU A 71 7.48 -2.87 1.24
CA GLU A 71 6.30 -3.45 0.61
C GLU A 71 5.11 -3.35 1.58
N THR A 72 4.07 -2.67 1.15
CA THR A 72 2.77 -2.66 1.81
C THR A 72 1.85 -3.60 1.05
N ARG A 73 1.23 -4.55 1.74
CA ARG A 73 0.23 -5.44 1.16
C ARG A 73 -1.05 -5.33 1.95
N MET A 74 -2.18 -5.20 1.25
CA MET A 74 -3.51 -5.26 1.82
C MET A 74 -4.34 -6.28 1.07
N THR A 75 -4.98 -7.19 1.81
CA THR A 75 -5.99 -8.10 1.28
C THR A 75 -7.34 -7.74 1.88
N VAL A 76 -8.38 -7.68 1.06
CA VAL A 76 -9.75 -7.42 1.50
C VAL A 76 -10.66 -8.51 0.98
N SER A 77 -11.35 -9.20 1.89
CA SER A 77 -12.18 -10.35 1.56
C SER A 77 -13.53 -10.30 2.25
N SER A 78 -14.58 -10.59 1.53
CA SER A 78 -15.94 -10.80 2.06
C SER A 78 -16.22 -12.24 2.50
N GLU A 79 -15.27 -13.16 2.34
CA GLU A 79 -15.41 -14.62 2.53
C GLU A 79 -15.99 -15.04 3.90
N ALA A 80 -15.71 -14.27 4.93
CA ALA A 80 -16.25 -14.53 6.27
C ALA A 80 -17.75 -14.15 6.43
N TYR A 81 -18.35 -13.49 5.41
CA TYR A 81 -19.68 -12.90 5.50
C TYR A 81 -20.60 -13.43 4.40
N GLN A 82 -21.30 -14.52 4.68
CA GLN A 82 -22.14 -15.23 3.73
C GLN A 82 -23.17 -14.36 3.02
N PHE A 83 -23.77 -13.40 3.71
CA PHE A 83 -24.73 -12.48 3.09
C PHE A 83 -24.07 -11.67 1.95
N VAL A 84 -22.88 -11.14 2.18
CA VAL A 84 -22.15 -10.37 1.17
C VAL A 84 -21.69 -11.27 0.03
N GLU A 85 -21.22 -12.50 0.35
CA GLU A 85 -20.81 -13.50 -0.63
C GLU A 85 -21.92 -13.86 -1.61
N THR A 86 -23.15 -13.91 -1.12
CA THR A 86 -24.31 -14.25 -1.97
C THR A 86 -24.68 -13.09 -2.90
N LEU A 87 -24.52 -11.86 -2.48
CA LEU A 87 -24.94 -10.68 -3.24
C LEU A 87 -23.83 -10.08 -4.10
N TYR A 88 -22.64 -9.96 -3.54
CA TYR A 88 -21.52 -9.27 -4.17
C TYR A 88 -20.18 -9.73 -3.59
N PRO A 89 -19.70 -10.93 -3.93
CA PRO A 89 -18.42 -11.42 -3.44
C PRO A 89 -17.28 -10.52 -3.94
N PHE A 90 -16.28 -10.28 -3.08
CA PHE A 90 -15.07 -9.57 -3.49
C PHE A 90 -13.81 -10.11 -2.80
N ARG A 91 -12.73 -10.11 -3.53
CA ARG A 91 -11.38 -10.55 -3.14
C ARG A 91 -10.41 -9.57 -3.75
N LEU A 92 -9.96 -8.61 -2.98
CA LEU A 92 -9.07 -7.56 -3.46
C LEU A 92 -7.70 -7.71 -2.82
N VAL A 93 -6.68 -7.60 -3.63
CA VAL A 93 -5.29 -7.50 -3.19
C VAL A 93 -4.71 -6.20 -3.71
N TYR A 94 -4.14 -5.44 -2.82
CA TYR A 94 -3.36 -4.25 -3.14
C TYR A 94 -1.95 -4.44 -2.65
N ARG A 95 -0.96 -4.08 -3.47
CA ARG A 95 0.44 -4.07 -3.10
C ARG A 95 1.05 -2.74 -3.52
N SER A 96 1.89 -2.20 -2.67
CA SER A 96 2.67 -1.00 -2.95
C SER A 96 4.12 -1.28 -2.61
N LEU A 97 5.00 -0.84 -3.47
CA LEU A 97 6.44 -0.88 -3.29
C LEU A 97 6.94 0.55 -3.26
N ALA A 98 7.62 0.94 -2.19
CA ALA A 98 8.13 2.28 -2.00
C ALA A 98 9.54 2.29 -1.42
N LEU A 99 10.37 3.26 -1.81
CA LEU A 99 11.62 3.58 -1.13
C LEU A 99 11.32 4.29 0.19
N PRO A 100 12.02 3.98 1.28
CA PRO A 100 11.66 4.47 2.60
C PRO A 100 12.01 5.96 2.84
N ASP A 101 13.10 6.48 2.29
CA ASP A 101 13.60 7.80 2.63
C ASP A 101 14.08 8.60 1.40
N PRO A 102 13.41 9.70 1.04
CA PRO A 102 12.04 10.04 1.44
C PRO A 102 11.05 9.01 0.87
N LEU A 103 9.91 8.79 1.52
CA LEU A 103 8.95 7.79 1.04
C LEU A 103 8.50 8.11 -0.39
N ARG A 104 8.87 7.25 -1.33
CA ARG A 104 8.59 7.39 -2.77
C ARG A 104 8.06 6.08 -3.32
N SER A 105 6.90 6.12 -3.94
CA SER A 105 6.36 4.93 -4.59
C SER A 105 7.13 4.57 -5.84
N ILE A 106 7.40 3.29 -6.01
CA ILE A 106 8.02 2.70 -7.21
C ILE A 106 6.96 1.99 -8.03
N ALA A 107 6.14 1.17 -7.37
CA ALA A 107 5.16 0.34 -8.02
C ALA A 107 3.92 0.15 -7.15
N TYR A 108 2.79 -0.03 -7.82
CA TYR A 108 1.51 -0.30 -7.19
C TYR A 108 0.75 -1.34 -7.99
N GLU A 109 0.22 -2.35 -7.31
CA GLU A 109 -0.61 -3.40 -7.89
C GLU A 109 -1.99 -3.38 -7.26
N LYS A 110 -3.00 -3.52 -8.10
CA LYS A 110 -4.36 -3.84 -7.69
C LYS A 110 -4.79 -5.10 -8.41
N TYR A 111 -5.23 -6.09 -7.67
CA TYR A 111 -5.73 -7.34 -8.20
C TYR A 111 -7.08 -7.68 -7.59
N ASP A 112 -8.03 -8.06 -8.43
CA ASP A 112 -9.33 -8.61 -8.05
C ASP A 112 -9.36 -10.09 -8.46
N SER A 113 -9.45 -11.01 -7.49
CA SER A 113 -9.43 -12.44 -7.72
C SER A 113 -10.82 -13.07 -7.84
N THR A 114 -11.89 -12.27 -7.85
CA THR A 114 -13.24 -12.73 -8.17
C THR A 114 -13.37 -13.05 -9.66
N GLU A 115 -14.53 -13.52 -10.10
CA GLU A 115 -14.82 -13.86 -11.51
C GLU A 115 -14.53 -12.73 -12.50
N ARG A 116 -14.47 -11.48 -12.02
CA ARG A 116 -14.15 -10.29 -12.84
C ARG A 116 -12.66 -10.07 -13.04
N HIS A 117 -11.84 -11.04 -12.76
CA HIS A 117 -10.38 -11.01 -12.80
C HIS A 117 -9.80 -9.77 -13.46
N GLY A 118 -9.15 -8.94 -12.69
CA GLY A 118 -8.53 -7.72 -13.21
C GLY A 118 -7.29 -7.37 -12.41
N ARG A 119 -6.14 -7.38 -13.08
CA ARG A 119 -4.88 -6.93 -12.48
C ARG A 119 -4.43 -5.65 -13.17
N ASP A 120 -4.21 -4.63 -12.36
CA ASP A 120 -3.62 -3.37 -12.78
C ASP A 120 -2.26 -3.21 -12.10
N LEU A 121 -1.24 -2.92 -12.89
CA LEU A 121 0.10 -2.56 -12.42
C LEU A 121 0.36 -1.10 -12.74
N THR A 122 0.88 -0.34 -11.78
CA THR A 122 1.32 1.03 -11.96
C THR A 122 2.81 1.09 -11.68
N TRP A 123 3.54 1.73 -12.56
CA TRP A 123 4.96 2.01 -12.44
C TRP A 123 5.17 3.52 -12.34
N LEU A 124 5.83 3.95 -11.29
CA LEU A 124 6.24 5.34 -11.12
C LEU A 124 7.73 5.42 -11.50
N ASP A 125 7.97 5.80 -12.73
CA ASP A 125 9.31 5.94 -13.28
C ASP A 125 9.87 7.31 -12.89
N GLU A 126 10.74 7.31 -11.92
CA GLU A 126 11.34 8.53 -11.39
C GLU A 126 12.30 9.17 -12.41
N GLU A 127 13.07 8.36 -13.13
CA GLU A 127 14.05 8.83 -14.09
C GLU A 127 13.40 9.59 -15.23
N SER A 128 12.34 9.04 -15.82
CA SER A 128 11.60 9.70 -16.88
C SER A 128 10.54 10.68 -16.37
N GLY A 129 10.26 10.69 -15.05
CA GLY A 129 9.20 11.51 -14.46
C GLY A 129 7.80 11.12 -14.94
N VAL A 130 7.55 9.84 -15.21
CA VAL A 130 6.32 9.34 -15.81
C VAL A 130 5.68 8.27 -14.93
N VAL A 131 4.34 8.31 -14.86
CA VAL A 131 3.54 7.22 -14.33
C VAL A 131 2.94 6.41 -15.48
N LEU A 132 3.18 5.11 -15.46
CA LEU A 132 2.67 4.18 -16.45
C LEU A 132 1.70 3.20 -15.75
N ARG A 133 0.54 3.00 -16.36
CA ARG A 133 -0.42 1.98 -15.90
C ARG A 133 -0.53 0.89 -16.95
N TYR A 134 -0.40 -0.34 -16.50
CA TYR A 134 -0.58 -1.54 -17.29
C TYR A 134 -1.77 -2.32 -16.76
N ARG A 135 -2.54 -2.90 -17.64
CA ARG A 135 -3.64 -3.79 -17.30
C ARG A 135 -3.43 -5.15 -17.92
N GLU A 136 -3.65 -6.19 -17.13
CA GLU A 136 -3.75 -7.54 -17.61
C GLU A 136 -4.96 -7.67 -18.53
N GLY A 137 -4.83 -8.42 -19.62
CA GLY A 137 -5.93 -8.66 -20.56
C GLY A 137 -5.71 -9.88 -21.39
N HIS A 138 -6.82 -10.42 -21.90
CA HIS A 138 -6.78 -11.42 -22.95
C HIS A 138 -6.35 -10.77 -24.26
N GLU A 139 -5.73 -11.55 -25.11
CA GLU A 139 -5.21 -11.13 -26.39
C GLU A 139 -6.27 -10.38 -27.21
N SER A 140 -6.14 -9.09 -27.28
CA SER A 140 -6.84 -8.33 -28.32
C SER A 140 -6.03 -8.46 -29.60
N LYS A 141 -6.62 -8.97 -30.65
CA LYS A 141 -5.98 -9.13 -32.00
C LYS A 141 -5.39 -7.82 -32.57
N ARG A 142 -5.59 -6.68 -31.88
CA ARG A 142 -5.24 -5.34 -32.40
C ARG A 142 -4.11 -4.64 -31.67
N THR A 143 -3.66 -5.12 -30.52
CA THR A 143 -2.64 -4.43 -29.71
C THR A 143 -1.60 -5.42 -29.21
N ALA A 144 -0.33 -5.16 -29.51
CA ALA A 144 0.77 -5.97 -29.00
C ALA A 144 0.88 -5.80 -27.48
N PRO A 145 1.23 -6.86 -26.72
CA PRO A 145 1.54 -6.75 -25.30
C PRO A 145 2.68 -5.75 -25.06
N SER A 146 2.56 -4.98 -23.98
CA SER A 146 3.63 -4.07 -23.55
C SER A 146 4.72 -4.82 -22.81
N GLN A 147 5.97 -4.43 -23.04
CA GLN A 147 7.07 -4.89 -22.18
C GLN A 147 6.96 -4.17 -20.84
N LEU A 148 6.96 -4.95 -19.75
CA LEU A 148 7.01 -4.40 -18.41
C LEU A 148 8.46 -4.02 -18.04
N PRO A 149 8.65 -2.94 -17.26
CA PRO A 149 9.93 -2.67 -16.62
C PRO A 149 10.44 -3.88 -15.84
N VAL A 150 11.76 -4.08 -15.80
CA VAL A 150 12.39 -5.25 -15.14
C VAL A 150 11.94 -5.37 -13.69
N THR A 151 11.89 -4.27 -12.96
CA THR A 151 11.44 -4.22 -11.57
C THR A 151 10.02 -4.75 -11.41
N LEU A 152 9.08 -4.35 -12.27
CA LEU A 152 7.71 -4.86 -12.25
C LEU A 152 7.64 -6.34 -12.59
N ARG A 153 8.47 -6.79 -13.53
CA ARG A 153 8.55 -8.22 -13.88
C ARG A 153 9.02 -9.08 -12.72
N ASN A 154 9.95 -8.58 -11.93
CA ASN A 154 10.53 -9.32 -10.81
C ASN A 154 9.69 -9.20 -9.52
N TRP A 155 8.94 -8.11 -9.37
CA TRP A 155 8.13 -7.87 -8.17
C TRP A 155 6.73 -8.46 -8.27
N GLY A 156 6.11 -8.40 -9.45
CA GLY A 156 4.74 -8.88 -9.63
C GLY A 156 4.64 -10.41 -9.49
N SER A 157 3.52 -10.92 -8.99
CA SER A 157 3.18 -12.34 -9.07
C SER A 157 2.92 -12.72 -10.53
N GLN A 158 3.99 -12.87 -11.33
CA GLN A 158 3.85 -13.13 -12.75
C GLN A 158 3.79 -14.64 -13.00
N LYS A 159 2.63 -15.11 -13.34
CA LYS A 159 2.53 -16.27 -14.21
C LYS A 159 3.01 -15.82 -15.58
N GLN A 160 3.90 -16.58 -16.22
CA GLN A 160 4.45 -16.29 -17.56
C GLN A 160 3.38 -16.11 -18.65
N GLU A 161 2.14 -16.45 -18.35
CA GLU A 161 0.98 -16.44 -19.24
C GLU A 161 0.28 -15.08 -19.31
N TYR A 162 0.55 -14.15 -18.37
CA TYR A 162 -0.15 -12.87 -18.35
C TYR A 162 0.47 -11.87 -19.31
N ARG A 163 -0.37 -11.32 -20.18
CA ARG A 163 0.00 -10.24 -21.10
C ARG A 163 -0.53 -8.93 -20.55
N TYR A 164 0.31 -7.93 -20.52
CA TYR A 164 -0.02 -6.61 -20.01
C TYR A 164 -0.07 -5.59 -21.14
N TYR A 165 -1.03 -4.69 -21.06
CA TYR A 165 -1.23 -3.63 -22.03
C TYR A 165 -1.16 -2.27 -21.35
N ALA A 166 -0.37 -1.35 -21.92
CA ALA A 166 -0.31 0.02 -21.44
C ALA A 166 -1.67 0.68 -21.62
N LYS A 167 -2.24 1.26 -20.55
CA LYS A 167 -3.58 1.85 -20.53
C LYS A 167 -3.56 3.34 -20.22
N ALA A 168 -2.58 3.83 -19.48
CA ALA A 168 -2.44 5.23 -19.17
C ALA A 168 -0.96 5.60 -19.01
N ARG A 169 -0.65 6.83 -19.40
CA ARG A 169 0.64 7.47 -19.20
C ARG A 169 0.40 8.94 -18.83
N HIS A 170 1.02 9.38 -17.75
CA HIS A 170 0.96 10.79 -17.36
C HIS A 170 2.24 11.21 -16.65
N ARG A 171 2.50 12.50 -16.57
CA ARG A 171 3.66 13.04 -15.87
C ARG A 171 3.50 12.81 -14.35
N ALA A 172 4.52 12.30 -13.72
CA ALA A 172 4.61 12.26 -12.26
C ALA A 172 4.76 13.68 -11.69
N LEU A 173 4.24 13.91 -10.50
CA LEU A 173 4.48 15.13 -9.76
C LEU A 173 5.58 14.88 -8.72
N PRO A 174 6.37 15.90 -8.36
CA PRO A 174 7.38 15.75 -7.32
C PRO A 174 6.77 15.21 -6.03
N GLY A 175 7.42 14.20 -5.44
CA GLY A 175 6.95 13.55 -4.22
C GLY A 175 5.63 12.78 -4.35
N MET A 176 5.23 12.39 -5.57
CA MET A 176 4.04 11.61 -5.81
C MET A 176 4.17 10.20 -5.25
N VAL A 177 3.13 9.77 -4.56
CA VAL A 177 3.01 8.42 -4.02
C VAL A 177 1.79 7.70 -4.62
N ASP A 178 1.73 6.38 -4.48
CA ASP A 178 0.50 5.64 -4.74
C ASP A 178 -0.48 5.73 -3.54
N ARG A 179 -1.70 5.23 -3.72
CA ARG A 179 -2.74 5.32 -2.68
C ARG A 179 -2.40 4.58 -1.40
N MET A 180 -1.64 3.48 -1.47
CA MET A 180 -1.24 2.72 -0.28
C MET A 180 -0.12 3.42 0.46
N ALA A 181 0.85 3.97 -0.27
CA ALA A 181 1.96 4.72 0.29
C ALA A 181 1.54 6.09 0.85
N LEU A 182 0.39 6.65 0.42
CA LEU A 182 -0.14 7.92 0.93
C LEU A 182 -0.30 7.90 2.46
N LEU A 183 -0.90 6.84 3.01
CA LEU A 183 -1.05 6.70 4.46
C LEU A 183 0.31 6.62 5.16
N GLN A 184 1.25 5.88 4.58
CA GLN A 184 2.60 5.73 5.14
C GLN A 184 3.34 7.07 5.15
N ARG A 185 3.19 7.85 4.08
CA ARG A 185 3.75 9.20 4.00
C ARG A 185 3.27 10.07 5.15
N ILE A 186 1.96 10.05 5.44
CA ILE A 186 1.37 10.83 6.53
C ILE A 186 1.79 10.31 7.90
N ARG A 187 1.90 9.00 8.08
CA ARG A 187 2.39 8.41 9.35
C ARG A 187 3.83 8.84 9.67
N GLY A 188 4.64 9.14 8.66
CA GLY A 188 6.00 9.65 8.81
C GLY A 188 6.11 11.16 9.08
N GLU A 189 5.01 11.91 8.99
CA GLU A 189 5.02 13.36 9.23
C GLU A 189 4.85 13.67 10.74
N GLU A 190 5.25 14.89 11.13
CA GLU A 190 5.00 15.39 12.48
C GLU A 190 3.54 15.84 12.60
N LEU A 191 2.70 14.98 13.18
CA LEU A 191 1.27 15.23 13.29
C LEU A 191 0.93 15.96 14.60
N SER A 192 0.33 17.13 14.46
CA SER A 192 -0.28 17.90 15.56
C SER A 192 -1.63 18.46 15.12
N VAL A 193 -2.54 18.66 16.04
CA VAL A 193 -3.88 19.23 15.73
C VAL A 193 -3.73 20.57 15.01
N GLY A 194 -4.41 20.73 13.89
CA GLY A 194 -4.32 21.88 13.00
C GLY A 194 -3.22 21.78 11.92
N ALA A 195 -2.33 20.79 11.99
CA ALA A 195 -1.35 20.56 10.92
C ALA A 195 -2.05 20.17 9.61
N SER A 196 -1.49 20.60 8.48
CA SER A 196 -2.03 20.36 7.15
C SER A 196 -0.93 20.09 6.13
N TYR A 197 -1.14 19.07 5.29
CA TYR A 197 -0.19 18.59 4.30
C TYR A 197 -0.83 18.55 2.92
N LYS A 198 -0.03 18.70 1.87
CA LYS A 198 -0.44 18.49 0.49
C LYS A 198 0.40 17.38 -0.10
N VAL A 199 -0.22 16.26 -0.43
CA VAL A 199 0.47 15.09 -0.95
C VAL A 199 -0.07 14.74 -2.33
N PRO A 200 0.75 14.82 -3.39
CA PRO A 200 0.36 14.33 -4.70
C PRO A 200 0.33 12.79 -4.67
N ALA A 201 -0.72 12.22 -5.24
CA ALA A 201 -0.87 10.77 -5.31
C ALA A 201 -1.44 10.31 -6.66
N THR A 202 -1.35 9.00 -6.92
CA THR A 202 -1.90 8.38 -8.12
C THR A 202 -2.53 7.03 -7.82
N ASP A 203 -3.51 6.65 -8.65
CA ASP A 203 -4.04 5.28 -8.75
C ASP A 203 -3.59 4.60 -10.06
N GLY A 204 -2.60 5.19 -10.73
CA GLY A 204 -2.13 4.80 -12.05
C GLY A 204 -2.96 5.35 -13.21
N LYS A 205 -4.25 5.60 -13.01
CA LYS A 205 -5.14 6.17 -14.03
C LYS A 205 -5.21 7.69 -13.95
N TYR A 206 -5.28 8.22 -12.73
CA TYR A 206 -5.45 9.64 -12.46
C TYR A 206 -4.40 10.15 -11.47
N ARG A 207 -4.17 11.45 -11.51
CA ARG A 207 -3.38 12.18 -10.50
C ARG A 207 -4.31 12.88 -9.54
N TYR A 208 -3.94 12.87 -8.27
CA TYR A 208 -4.69 13.52 -7.20
C TYR A 208 -3.75 14.42 -6.40
N LEU A 209 -4.30 15.48 -5.85
CA LEU A 209 -3.71 16.21 -4.75
C LEU A 209 -4.57 15.97 -3.52
N TYR A 210 -4.01 15.29 -2.54
CA TYR A 210 -4.66 15.15 -1.25
C TYR A 210 -4.29 16.32 -0.35
N LYS A 211 -5.32 16.98 0.20
CA LYS A 211 -5.18 17.85 1.36
C LYS A 211 -5.43 16.98 2.57
N VAL A 212 -4.44 16.87 3.44
CA VAL A 212 -4.51 16.04 4.63
C VAL A 212 -4.42 16.96 5.83
N GLY A 213 -5.45 16.95 6.68
CA GLY A 213 -5.53 17.82 7.85
C GLY A 213 -5.71 17.02 9.13
N VAL A 214 -4.97 17.37 10.20
CA VAL A 214 -5.20 16.82 11.54
C VAL A 214 -6.29 17.65 12.20
N VAL A 215 -7.49 17.07 12.31
CA VAL A 215 -8.70 17.79 12.72
C VAL A 215 -8.79 17.97 14.24
N THR A 216 -8.58 16.87 14.98
CA THR A 216 -8.66 16.86 16.45
C THR A 216 -7.89 15.69 17.03
N GLY A 217 -7.59 15.79 18.34
CA GLY A 217 -7.20 14.67 19.17
C GLY A 217 -8.39 14.24 20.05
N GLU A 218 -8.66 12.95 20.13
CA GLU A 218 -9.77 12.42 20.89
C GLU A 218 -9.50 11.02 21.45
N ALA A 219 -10.16 10.67 22.53
CA ALA A 219 -10.15 9.31 23.04
C ALA A 219 -10.99 8.42 22.12
N LEU A 220 -10.46 7.27 21.74
CA LEU A 220 -11.13 6.31 20.87
C LEU A 220 -11.02 4.91 21.48
N VAL A 221 -12.15 4.21 21.62
CA VAL A 221 -12.16 2.82 22.04
C VAL A 221 -12.20 1.91 20.82
N VAL A 222 -11.19 1.06 20.66
CA VAL A 222 -11.05 0.09 19.57
C VAL A 222 -10.58 -1.24 20.15
N ALA A 223 -11.18 -2.35 19.72
CA ALA A 223 -10.89 -3.69 20.22
C ALA A 223 -10.90 -3.78 21.76
N GLY A 224 -11.81 -3.04 22.43
CA GLY A 224 -11.93 -3.00 23.89
C GLY A 224 -10.84 -2.22 24.62
N ARG A 225 -9.96 -1.50 23.91
CA ARG A 225 -8.89 -0.67 24.47
C ARG A 225 -9.10 0.79 24.11
N GLU A 226 -8.78 1.66 25.05
CA GLU A 226 -8.80 3.12 24.82
C GLU A 226 -7.46 3.59 24.27
N PHE A 227 -7.53 4.44 23.25
CA PHE A 227 -6.40 5.08 22.60
C PHE A 227 -6.58 6.59 22.60
N ASN A 228 -5.49 7.32 22.76
CA ASN A 228 -5.44 8.73 22.41
C ASN A 228 -5.16 8.82 20.91
N ALA A 229 -6.14 9.21 20.12
CA ALA A 229 -6.08 9.17 18.67
C ALA A 229 -6.10 10.57 18.05
N LEU A 230 -5.39 10.75 16.95
CA LEU A 230 -5.47 11.91 16.08
C LEU A 230 -6.43 11.59 14.93
N LYS A 231 -7.49 12.37 14.79
CA LYS A 231 -8.40 12.30 13.65
C LYS A 231 -7.82 13.08 12.49
N VAL A 232 -7.57 12.39 11.39
CA VAL A 232 -6.95 12.93 10.18
C VAL A 232 -7.93 12.83 9.02
N GLU A 233 -8.14 13.95 8.33
CA GLU A 233 -9.01 14.03 7.15
C GLU A 233 -8.17 14.02 5.88
N PHE A 234 -8.50 13.14 4.93
CA PHE A 234 -7.90 13.03 3.61
C PHE A 234 -8.91 13.49 2.56
N ASP A 235 -8.73 14.67 2.02
CA ASP A 235 -9.57 15.25 0.98
C ASP A 235 -8.86 15.27 -0.36
N GLY A 236 -9.25 14.39 -1.28
CA GLY A 236 -8.59 14.16 -2.56
C GLY A 236 -9.23 14.94 -3.72
N TYR A 237 -8.41 15.69 -4.43
CA TYR A 237 -8.80 16.44 -5.63
C TYR A 237 -8.11 15.89 -6.86
N ARG A 238 -8.86 15.66 -7.92
CA ARG A 238 -8.28 15.31 -9.21
C ARG A 238 -7.56 16.51 -9.81
N ILE A 239 -6.28 16.35 -10.19
CA ILE A 239 -5.43 17.50 -10.62
C ILE A 239 -5.76 17.96 -12.03
N ASN A 240 -6.19 17.05 -12.94
CA ASN A 240 -6.34 17.37 -14.37
C ASN A 240 -7.45 18.38 -14.69
N ASP A 241 -8.48 18.41 -13.86
CA ASP A 241 -9.68 19.25 -14.06
C ASP A 241 -9.90 20.23 -12.92
N GLY A 242 -9.03 20.25 -11.93
CA GLY A 242 -9.14 21.12 -10.77
C GLY A 242 -10.42 20.92 -9.93
N LYS A 243 -11.26 19.97 -10.33
CA LYS A 243 -12.54 19.70 -9.68
C LYS A 243 -12.36 18.68 -8.56
N LYS A 244 -12.95 19.00 -7.42
CA LYS A 244 -13.19 18.01 -6.37
C LYS A 244 -14.10 16.95 -6.96
N HIS A 245 -13.80 15.67 -6.76
CA HIS A 245 -14.75 14.62 -7.13
C HIS A 245 -16.05 14.87 -6.36
N GLN A 246 -17.10 15.24 -7.06
CA GLN A 246 -18.36 15.70 -6.49
C GLN A 246 -19.06 14.67 -5.60
N ASN A 247 -18.65 13.40 -5.68
CA ASN A 247 -19.32 12.29 -4.99
C ASN A 247 -18.45 11.66 -3.88
N HIS A 248 -17.31 12.22 -3.55
CA HIS A 248 -16.46 11.67 -2.51
C HIS A 248 -16.40 12.59 -1.31
N GLN A 249 -16.95 12.12 -0.20
CA GLN A 249 -16.64 12.68 1.10
C GLN A 249 -15.18 12.37 1.46
N PRO A 250 -14.55 13.21 2.29
CA PRO A 250 -13.22 12.92 2.79
C PRO A 250 -13.16 11.55 3.47
N LEU A 251 -12.02 10.87 3.32
CA LEU A 251 -11.70 9.72 4.14
C LEU A 251 -11.21 10.22 5.50
N LEU A 252 -11.84 9.77 6.56
CA LEU A 252 -11.40 10.03 7.93
C LEU A 252 -10.57 8.86 8.44
N VAL A 253 -9.44 9.14 9.05
CA VAL A 253 -8.54 8.13 9.61
C VAL A 253 -8.18 8.53 11.03
N TRP A 254 -8.33 7.62 11.98
CA TRP A 254 -7.84 7.80 13.34
C TRP A 254 -6.49 7.10 13.47
N LEU A 255 -5.48 7.88 13.77
CA LEU A 255 -4.13 7.38 14.02
C LEU A 255 -3.84 7.44 15.52
N ASP A 256 -3.32 6.36 16.06
CA ASP A 256 -2.78 6.35 17.43
C ASP A 256 -1.76 7.50 17.61
N ASN A 257 -1.89 8.27 18.70
CA ASN A 257 -1.00 9.40 19.01
C ASN A 257 0.32 8.97 19.64
N THR A 258 0.89 7.86 19.17
CA THR A 258 2.24 7.39 19.48
C THR A 258 3.16 7.57 18.27
N PRO A 259 4.48 7.42 18.39
CA PRO A 259 5.38 7.47 17.23
C PRO A 259 5.04 6.45 16.13
N ARG A 260 4.38 5.34 16.45
CA ARG A 260 3.94 4.34 15.47
C ARG A 260 2.82 4.84 14.57
N ARG A 261 1.98 5.75 15.04
CA ARG A 261 0.83 6.27 14.28
C ARG A 261 -0.02 5.15 13.69
N THR A 262 -0.25 4.08 14.48
CA THR A 262 -1.03 2.92 14.04
C THR A 262 -2.43 3.36 13.61
N PRO A 263 -2.91 3.00 12.41
CA PRO A 263 -4.27 3.32 12.00
C PRO A 263 -5.27 2.47 12.79
N LEU A 264 -6.14 3.14 13.55
CA LEU A 264 -7.12 2.50 14.44
C LEU A 264 -8.48 2.31 13.78
N ARG A 265 -8.90 3.33 13.03
CA ARG A 265 -10.21 3.36 12.36
C ARG A 265 -10.13 4.17 11.08
N PHE A 266 -10.90 3.73 10.08
CA PHE A 266 -11.17 4.49 8.86
C PHE A 266 -12.67 4.66 8.71
N GLU A 267 -13.10 5.82 8.26
CA GLU A 267 -14.50 6.08 7.92
C GLU A 267 -14.62 6.73 6.55
N TYR A 268 -15.47 6.16 5.75
CA TYR A 268 -15.76 6.65 4.42
C TYR A 268 -17.26 6.73 4.19
N GLN A 269 -17.75 7.91 3.82
CA GLN A 269 -19.14 8.13 3.45
C GLN A 269 -19.30 8.00 1.94
N SER A 270 -20.19 7.14 1.50
CA SER A 270 -20.63 7.03 0.11
C SER A 270 -22.08 7.46 -0.04
N VAL A 271 -22.56 7.57 -1.28
CA VAL A 271 -23.99 7.81 -1.56
C VAL A 271 -24.90 6.69 -1.03
N LEU A 272 -24.37 5.47 -0.92
CA LEU A 272 -25.13 4.29 -0.47
C LEU A 272 -25.11 4.12 1.05
N GLY A 273 -24.21 4.79 1.76
CA GLY A 273 -24.05 4.65 3.21
C GLY A 273 -22.62 4.89 3.66
N ARG A 274 -22.38 4.63 4.93
CA ARG A 274 -21.10 4.80 5.62
C ARG A 274 -20.40 3.46 5.77
N PHE A 275 -19.11 3.44 5.52
CA PHE A 275 -18.22 2.33 5.85
C PHE A 275 -17.36 2.72 7.03
N VAL A 276 -17.35 1.89 8.05
CA VAL A 276 -16.44 1.99 9.21
C VAL A 276 -15.53 0.77 9.16
N ILE A 277 -14.23 1.00 9.10
CA ILE A 277 -13.21 -0.04 9.06
C ILE A 277 -12.40 0.12 10.33
N GLU A 278 -12.46 -0.87 11.22
CA GLU A 278 -11.90 -0.76 12.57
C GLU A 278 -10.92 -1.90 12.85
N LEU A 279 -9.83 -1.55 13.53
CA LEU A 279 -8.80 -2.49 13.93
C LEU A 279 -9.39 -3.54 14.88
N GLN A 280 -9.18 -4.82 14.59
CA GLN A 280 -9.66 -5.94 15.40
C GLN A 280 -8.73 -6.26 16.56
N SER A 281 -7.41 -6.29 16.31
CA SER A 281 -6.40 -6.63 17.31
C SER A 281 -5.07 -5.99 16.96
N LEU A 282 -4.33 -5.58 18.00
CA LEU A 282 -2.94 -5.11 17.87
C LEU A 282 -1.94 -6.26 18.06
N ASP A 283 -2.37 -7.33 18.70
CA ASP A 283 -1.52 -8.50 18.87
C ASP A 283 -1.43 -9.20 17.52
N ALA A 284 -0.20 -9.38 17.04
CA ALA A 284 0.04 -10.19 15.85
C ALA A 284 -0.65 -11.54 16.07
N LEU A 285 -1.84 -11.70 15.49
CA LEU A 285 -2.45 -13.01 15.41
C LEU A 285 -1.40 -13.93 14.80
N PRO A 286 -1.20 -15.15 15.37
CA PRO A 286 -0.28 -16.11 14.79
C PRO A 286 -0.62 -16.18 13.31
N ALA A 287 0.39 -15.98 12.46
CA ALA A 287 0.27 -15.78 11.02
C ALA A 287 -0.86 -16.65 10.46
N ARG A 288 -2.04 -16.06 10.30
CA ARG A 288 -3.15 -16.74 9.63
C ARG A 288 -2.61 -17.09 8.28
N LYS A 289 -2.48 -18.38 8.01
CA LYS A 289 -2.05 -18.87 6.70
C LYS A 289 -2.82 -18.03 5.66
N PRO A 290 -2.14 -17.27 4.78
CA PRO A 290 -2.82 -16.36 3.89
C PRO A 290 -3.95 -17.12 3.20
N ALA A 291 -5.17 -16.66 3.37
CA ALA A 291 -6.31 -17.20 2.63
C ALA A 291 -5.99 -16.98 1.16
N GLY A 292 -5.75 -18.09 0.42
CA GLY A 292 -5.30 -18.04 -0.95
C GLY A 292 -3.80 -17.86 -1.12
N ALA A 293 -2.98 -18.76 -0.55
CA ALA A 293 -1.78 -19.18 -1.27
C ALA A 293 -2.28 -19.63 -2.65
N ASP A 294 -1.92 -18.85 -3.66
CA ASP A 294 -2.21 -19.14 -5.08
C ASP A 294 -2.11 -20.67 -5.29
N PRO A 295 -3.17 -21.41 -5.65
CA PRO A 295 -3.11 -22.87 -5.78
C PRO A 295 -2.21 -23.33 -6.92
N GLY A 296 -1.27 -22.52 -7.36
CA GLY A 296 -0.41 -22.70 -8.52
C GLY A 296 1.06 -22.95 -8.25
N PHE A 297 1.53 -23.03 -7.00
CA PHE A 297 2.92 -23.43 -6.74
C PHE A 297 3.00 -24.90 -6.30
N VAL A 298 2.70 -25.83 -7.24
CA VAL A 298 3.19 -27.20 -7.13
C VAL A 298 4.59 -27.20 -7.74
N SER A 299 5.60 -27.24 -6.90
CA SER A 299 6.96 -27.63 -7.29
C SER A 299 6.87 -29.05 -7.82
N THR A 300 6.88 -29.21 -9.13
CA THR A 300 7.15 -30.51 -9.75
C THR A 300 8.63 -30.76 -9.61
N ASP A 301 9.02 -31.45 -8.53
CA ASP A 301 10.30 -32.11 -8.44
C ASP A 301 10.44 -33.03 -9.64
N ALA A 302 11.37 -32.70 -10.51
CA ALA A 302 11.73 -33.49 -11.67
C ALA A 302 12.27 -34.85 -11.18
N LYS A 303 11.50 -35.89 -11.41
CA LYS A 303 11.91 -37.28 -11.23
C LYS A 303 13.08 -37.56 -12.18
N PRO A 304 14.22 -38.06 -11.71
CA PRO A 304 15.32 -38.39 -12.60
C PRO A 304 14.92 -39.54 -13.54
N ALA A 305 15.19 -39.33 -14.82
CA ALA A 305 14.98 -40.31 -15.86
C ALA A 305 15.78 -41.59 -15.57
N GLY A 306 15.07 -42.68 -15.40
CA GLY A 306 15.63 -44.02 -15.27
C GLY A 306 16.36 -44.43 -16.54
N SER A 307 17.57 -44.93 -16.35
CA SER A 307 18.44 -45.58 -17.33
C SER A 307 17.73 -46.74 -18.07
N PRO A 308 17.92 -46.91 -19.38
CA PRO A 308 17.41 -48.08 -20.10
C PRO A 308 18.30 -49.29 -19.81
N GLY A 309 17.77 -50.27 -19.11
CA GLY A 309 18.37 -51.59 -18.97
C GLY A 309 18.21 -52.43 -20.24
N ASN A 310 19.33 -52.97 -20.68
CA ASN A 310 19.47 -54.03 -21.70
C ASN A 310 18.54 -55.22 -21.45
N ARG A 311 17.79 -55.58 -22.45
CA ARG A 311 17.77 -56.94 -23.04
C ARG A 311 16.90 -56.96 -24.30
#